data_50396e4cc40d8d6c2bf47379699cf395
#
_entry.id   50396e4cc40d8d6c2bf47379699cf395
#
_cell.length_a   1.000
_cell.length_b   1.000
_cell.length_c   1.000
_cell.angle_alpha   90.00
_cell.angle_beta   90.00
_cell.angle_gamma   90.00
#
_symmetry.space_group_name_H-M   'P 1'
#
loop_
_entity.id
_entity.type
_entity.pdbx_description
1 polymer ?
#
loop_
_entity_poly.entity_id
_entity_poly.type
_entity_poly.pdbx_seq_one_letter_code
_entity_poly.pdbx_strand_id
1 'polypeptide(L)'
;MSSEILTTRDGEVTHVTFNRPDDGNGVTNEMAAELTQILTEAGESSHFVTLRGAGADFCTGRAGMGRKPEGRPEALELRHQNEVVFNCYAAFRNSPAPIVGVVQGSALGFGCALAALCDITIATDTAKFQLPEMGHNIMPTMAMSSLVDRVPRKALIYLTYSTAILSAERALTFGIVSDVVPAGDLEATVDALSAALLKAPRPANRAVKEYARAALGMDISGAIDFARNLHATVNSSSGMRG
;
A
#
# COMPACT_ATOMS: atom_id res chain seq x y z
N MET A 1 -11.05 18.93 -0.09
CA MET A 1 -9.90 18.01 -0.24
C MET A 1 -8.66 18.88 -0.17
N SER A 2 -7.65 18.47 0.56
CA SER A 2 -6.43 19.24 0.68
C SER A 2 -5.68 19.24 -0.65
N SER A 3 -4.87 20.25 -0.92
CA SER A 3 -3.98 20.26 -2.08
C SER A 3 -2.82 19.28 -1.95
N GLU A 4 -2.68 18.59 -0.80
CA GLU A 4 -1.58 17.67 -0.47
C GLU A 4 -1.81 16.24 -0.96
N ILE A 5 -3.06 15.87 -1.25
CA ILE A 5 -3.43 14.66 -1.98
C ILE A 5 -4.28 15.05 -3.19
N LEU A 6 -3.80 14.69 -4.36
CA LEU A 6 -4.56 14.87 -5.59
C LEU A 6 -5.27 13.56 -5.92
N THR A 7 -6.56 13.67 -6.21
CA THR A 7 -7.37 12.53 -6.65
C THR A 7 -8.00 12.88 -7.99
N THR A 8 -7.72 12.07 -9.00
CA THR A 8 -8.33 12.19 -10.32
C THR A 8 -8.96 10.86 -10.71
N ARG A 9 -9.93 10.91 -11.61
CA ARG A 9 -10.59 9.73 -12.14
C ARG A 9 -10.49 9.71 -13.64
N ASP A 10 -10.01 8.59 -14.18
CA ASP A 10 -10.04 8.30 -15.60
C ASP A 10 -10.88 7.03 -15.84
N GLY A 11 -12.06 7.20 -16.42
CA GLY A 11 -13.03 6.13 -16.57
C GLY A 11 -13.36 5.43 -15.24
N GLU A 12 -12.95 4.17 -15.10
CA GLU A 12 -13.16 3.35 -13.92
C GLU A 12 -11.94 3.29 -12.99
N VAL A 13 -10.90 4.05 -13.26
CA VAL A 13 -9.66 4.08 -12.45
C VAL A 13 -9.62 5.35 -11.61
N THR A 14 -9.29 5.21 -10.34
CA THR A 14 -8.98 6.35 -9.47
C THR A 14 -7.47 6.45 -9.28
N HIS A 15 -6.93 7.62 -9.58
CA HIS A 15 -5.51 7.93 -9.39
C HIS A 15 -5.35 8.81 -8.15
N VAL A 16 -4.51 8.36 -7.22
CA VAL A 16 -4.18 9.07 -5.98
C VAL A 16 -2.71 9.45 -6.02
N THR A 17 -2.41 10.72 -5.80
CA THR A 17 -1.04 11.24 -5.83
C THR A 17 -0.76 12.04 -4.57
N PHE A 18 0.27 11.66 -3.80
CA PHE A 18 0.82 12.53 -2.78
C PHE A 18 1.46 13.74 -3.45
N ASN A 19 1.08 14.94 -3.06
CA ASN A 19 1.46 16.19 -3.70
C ASN A 19 2.19 17.14 -2.75
N ARG A 20 3.27 16.63 -2.16
CA ARG A 20 4.21 17.40 -1.33
C ARG A 20 5.64 17.11 -1.76
N PRO A 21 6.00 17.33 -3.04
CA PRO A 21 7.31 16.93 -3.59
C PRO A 21 8.48 17.61 -2.87
N ASP A 22 8.31 18.85 -2.41
CA ASP A 22 9.36 19.61 -1.70
C ASP A 22 9.65 19.06 -0.29
N ASP A 23 8.70 18.31 0.30
CA ASP A 23 8.82 17.64 1.60
C ASP A 23 8.95 16.10 1.44
N GLY A 24 9.38 15.63 0.27
CA GLY A 24 9.52 14.20 -0.01
C GLY A 24 8.21 13.41 0.15
N ASN A 25 7.07 14.05 -0.07
CA ASN A 25 5.74 13.46 0.11
C ASN A 25 5.48 12.91 1.52
N GLY A 26 6.05 13.56 2.54
CA GLY A 26 5.81 13.21 3.93
C GLY A 26 4.32 13.33 4.29
N VAL A 27 3.75 12.28 4.89
CA VAL A 27 2.31 12.16 5.15
C VAL A 27 1.97 12.66 6.56
N THR A 28 1.06 13.63 6.66
CA THR A 28 0.49 14.11 7.92
C THR A 28 -0.63 13.19 8.44
N ASN A 29 -1.15 13.45 9.65
CA ASN A 29 -2.31 12.71 10.15
C ASN A 29 -3.57 13.01 9.32
N GLU A 30 -3.73 14.26 8.90
CA GLU A 30 -4.83 14.71 8.05
C GLU A 30 -4.79 14.00 6.69
N MET A 31 -3.61 13.92 6.07
CA MET A 31 -3.43 13.17 4.82
C MET A 31 -3.70 11.67 5.01
N ALA A 32 -3.29 11.08 6.13
CA ALA A 32 -3.58 9.65 6.39
C ALA A 32 -5.09 9.40 6.56
N ALA A 33 -5.80 10.31 7.21
CA ALA A 33 -7.27 10.26 7.34
C ALA A 33 -7.96 10.46 5.98
N GLU A 34 -7.51 11.44 5.18
CA GLU A 34 -8.01 11.70 3.83
C GLU A 34 -7.77 10.51 2.90
N LEU A 35 -6.57 9.92 2.93
CA LEU A 35 -6.26 8.70 2.16
C LEU A 35 -7.16 7.53 2.55
N THR A 36 -7.45 7.37 3.84
CA THR A 36 -8.39 6.36 4.34
C THR A 36 -9.77 6.53 3.70
N GLN A 37 -10.29 7.76 3.67
CA GLN A 37 -11.57 8.06 3.05
C GLN A 37 -11.55 7.81 1.54
N ILE A 38 -10.53 8.31 0.84
CA ILE A 38 -10.37 8.12 -0.61
C ILE A 38 -10.35 6.64 -0.96
N LEU A 39 -9.57 5.81 -0.25
CA LEU A 39 -9.47 4.38 -0.54
C LEU A 39 -10.78 3.63 -0.25
N THR A 40 -11.53 4.06 0.75
CA THR A 40 -12.85 3.50 1.06
C THR A 40 -13.84 3.80 -0.06
N GLU A 41 -13.95 5.06 -0.47
CA GLU A 41 -14.88 5.50 -1.52
C GLU A 41 -14.50 4.96 -2.91
N ALA A 42 -13.20 5.05 -3.26
CA ALA A 42 -12.68 4.55 -4.52
C ALA A 42 -12.76 3.02 -4.60
N GLY A 43 -12.56 2.31 -3.49
CA GLY A 43 -12.70 0.86 -3.42
C GLY A 43 -14.08 0.39 -3.88
N GLU A 44 -15.14 1.12 -3.52
CA GLU A 44 -16.50 0.78 -3.94
C GLU A 44 -16.81 1.17 -5.39
N SER A 45 -16.26 2.28 -5.87
CA SER A 45 -16.63 2.88 -7.15
C SER A 45 -15.67 2.54 -8.30
N SER A 46 -14.41 2.18 -8.04
CA SER A 46 -13.37 1.99 -9.05
C SER A 46 -13.14 0.53 -9.41
N HIS A 47 -12.57 0.31 -10.58
CA HIS A 47 -12.07 -0.99 -11.02
C HIS A 47 -10.78 -1.34 -10.26
N PHE A 48 -9.88 -0.37 -10.16
CA PHE A 48 -8.70 -0.37 -9.30
C PHE A 48 -8.27 1.07 -8.97
N VAL A 49 -7.31 1.20 -8.06
CA VAL A 49 -6.75 2.48 -7.63
C VAL A 49 -5.25 2.47 -7.91
N THR A 50 -4.68 3.57 -8.41
CA THR A 50 -3.23 3.78 -8.42
C THR A 50 -2.83 4.73 -7.30
N LEU A 51 -1.67 4.49 -6.68
CA LEU A 51 -1.08 5.36 -5.66
C LEU A 51 0.35 5.69 -6.04
N ARG A 52 0.68 6.98 -6.10
CA ARG A 52 2.02 7.48 -6.43
C ARG A 52 2.40 8.72 -5.64
N GLY A 53 3.66 9.13 -5.72
CA GLY A 53 4.15 10.41 -5.24
C GLY A 53 4.43 11.36 -6.40
N ALA A 54 4.18 12.65 -6.23
CA ALA A 54 4.65 13.68 -7.14
C ALA A 54 6.16 13.91 -6.96
N GLY A 55 6.86 14.26 -8.05
CA GLY A 55 8.28 14.61 -7.99
C GLY A 55 9.21 13.41 -7.85
N ALA A 56 10.27 13.56 -7.06
CA ALA A 56 11.38 12.63 -7.01
C ALA A 56 11.10 11.35 -6.18
N ASP A 57 10.31 11.47 -5.12
CA ASP A 57 10.10 10.40 -4.14
C ASP A 57 8.64 9.94 -4.11
N PHE A 58 8.44 8.67 -3.79
CA PHE A 58 7.12 8.14 -3.51
C PHE A 58 6.56 8.70 -2.19
N CYS A 59 7.25 8.42 -1.07
CA CYS A 59 6.92 8.94 0.25
C CYS A 59 8.07 8.65 1.22
N THR A 60 8.63 9.69 1.83
CA THR A 60 9.77 9.57 2.75
C THR A 60 9.36 9.35 4.21
N GLY A 61 8.09 9.10 4.48
CA GLY A 61 7.61 8.75 5.80
C GLY A 61 6.49 9.67 6.32
N ARG A 62 6.36 9.76 7.63
CA ARG A 62 5.38 10.65 8.25
C ARG A 62 5.97 12.05 8.44
N ALA A 63 5.21 13.07 8.03
CA ALA A 63 5.59 14.46 8.27
C ALA A 63 5.67 14.75 9.78
N GLY A 64 6.68 15.50 10.19
CA GLY A 64 6.86 15.89 11.60
C GLY A 64 7.38 14.79 12.53
N MET A 65 7.77 13.63 12.02
CA MET A 65 8.48 12.62 12.81
C MET A 65 9.77 13.21 13.40
N GLY A 66 9.97 13.00 14.71
CA GLY A 66 11.14 13.53 15.45
C GLY A 66 10.84 14.76 16.32
N ARG A 67 9.68 15.37 16.22
CA ARG A 67 9.23 16.35 17.24
C ARG A 67 8.86 15.57 18.50
N LYS A 68 9.62 15.80 19.59
CA LYS A 68 9.23 15.25 20.89
C LYS A 68 7.93 15.94 21.31
N PRO A 69 6.88 15.18 21.66
CA PRO A 69 5.68 15.79 22.21
C PRO A 69 6.04 16.53 23.51
N GLU A 70 5.38 17.67 23.75
CA GLU A 70 5.43 18.31 25.06
C GLU A 70 4.73 17.40 26.07
N GLY A 71 5.50 16.81 26.98
CA GLY A 71 5.01 15.84 27.95
C GLY A 71 5.10 14.37 27.49
N ARG A 72 4.65 13.47 28.36
CA ARG A 72 4.48 12.05 28.06
C ARG A 72 2.99 11.75 28.09
N PRO A 73 2.33 11.58 26.93
CA PRO A 73 0.93 11.18 26.90
C PRO A 73 0.76 9.80 27.57
N GLU A 74 -0.37 9.58 28.21
CA GLU A 74 -0.74 8.27 28.74
C GLU A 74 -0.89 7.24 27.63
N ALA A 75 -0.67 5.96 27.96
CA ALA A 75 -0.63 4.88 26.96
C ALA A 75 -1.92 4.79 26.11
N LEU A 76 -3.09 4.98 26.71
CA LEU A 76 -4.37 4.95 25.99
C LEU A 76 -4.56 6.17 25.10
N GLU A 77 -4.08 7.34 25.53
CA GLU A 77 -4.10 8.55 24.71
C GLU A 77 -3.18 8.40 23.49
N LEU A 78 -1.95 7.92 23.70
CA LEU A 78 -1.00 7.66 22.61
C LEU A 78 -1.55 6.61 21.63
N ARG A 79 -2.19 5.56 22.14
CA ARG A 79 -2.87 4.56 21.31
C ARG A 79 -3.93 5.22 20.43
N HIS A 80 -4.80 6.06 21.03
CA HIS A 80 -5.85 6.77 20.30
C HIS A 80 -5.28 7.68 19.20
N GLN A 81 -4.22 8.44 19.51
CA GLN A 81 -3.57 9.32 18.54
C GLN A 81 -2.98 8.56 17.35
N ASN A 82 -2.58 7.30 17.54
CA ASN A 82 -2.00 6.46 16.48
C ASN A 82 -3.05 5.72 15.63
N GLU A 83 -4.33 5.70 16.03
CA GLU A 83 -5.39 4.98 15.30
C GLU A 83 -5.55 5.46 13.85
N VAL A 84 -5.27 6.72 13.56
CA VAL A 84 -5.31 7.27 12.20
C VAL A 84 -4.41 6.50 11.24
N VAL A 85 -3.24 6.05 11.70
CA VAL A 85 -2.31 5.26 10.88
C VAL A 85 -2.80 3.83 10.69
N PHE A 86 -3.28 3.19 11.78
CA PHE A 86 -3.83 1.83 11.69
C PHE A 86 -5.09 1.78 10.82
N ASN A 87 -5.94 2.80 10.90
CA ASN A 87 -7.12 2.93 10.03
C ASN A 87 -6.71 3.10 8.56
N CYS A 88 -5.65 3.87 8.27
CA CYS A 88 -5.11 4.00 6.94
C CYS A 88 -4.61 2.64 6.41
N TYR A 89 -3.84 1.89 7.20
CA TYR A 89 -3.39 0.54 6.82
C TYR A 89 -4.55 -0.43 6.61
N ALA A 90 -5.58 -0.34 7.44
CA ALA A 90 -6.80 -1.15 7.29
C ALA A 90 -7.55 -0.82 5.99
N ALA A 91 -7.58 0.44 5.56
CA ALA A 91 -8.22 0.85 4.31
C ALA A 91 -7.61 0.17 3.08
N PHE A 92 -6.28 0.00 3.03
CA PHE A 92 -5.62 -0.77 1.96
C PHE A 92 -6.09 -2.23 1.93
N ARG A 93 -6.14 -2.87 3.11
CA ARG A 93 -6.55 -4.28 3.21
C ARG A 93 -8.02 -4.51 2.93
N ASN A 94 -8.87 -3.57 3.36
CA ASN A 94 -10.32 -3.69 3.27
C ASN A 94 -10.90 -3.13 1.96
N SER A 95 -10.13 -2.34 1.20
CA SER A 95 -10.57 -1.89 -0.13
C SER A 95 -10.91 -3.11 -1.01
N PRO A 96 -12.11 -3.22 -1.54
CA PRO A 96 -12.46 -4.30 -2.46
C PRO A 96 -11.78 -4.15 -3.83
N ALA A 97 -11.44 -2.94 -4.24
CA ALA A 97 -10.69 -2.71 -5.47
C ALA A 97 -9.18 -2.93 -5.25
N PRO A 98 -8.46 -3.54 -6.19
CA PRO A 98 -7.00 -3.61 -6.15
C PRO A 98 -6.36 -2.23 -6.07
N ILE A 99 -5.23 -2.13 -5.36
CA ILE A 99 -4.43 -0.92 -5.25
C ILE A 99 -3.06 -1.18 -5.85
N VAL A 100 -2.68 -0.37 -6.83
CA VAL A 100 -1.39 -0.43 -7.54
C VAL A 100 -0.50 0.70 -7.05
N GLY A 101 0.59 0.38 -6.38
CA GLY A 101 1.63 1.32 -5.99
C GLY A 101 2.61 1.55 -7.13
N VAL A 102 2.89 2.81 -7.45
CA VAL A 102 3.86 3.23 -8.46
C VAL A 102 4.97 3.98 -7.74
N VAL A 103 6.14 3.35 -7.60
CA VAL A 103 7.19 3.80 -6.69
C VAL A 103 8.43 4.22 -7.45
N GLN A 104 8.74 5.50 -7.38
CA GLN A 104 10.02 6.07 -7.76
C GLN A 104 10.73 6.65 -6.53
N GLY A 105 12.05 6.78 -6.58
CA GLY A 105 12.84 7.39 -5.51
C GLY A 105 12.69 6.67 -4.17
N SER A 106 12.38 7.40 -3.12
CA SER A 106 12.37 6.88 -1.75
C SER A 106 10.98 6.49 -1.28
N ALA A 107 10.87 5.30 -0.70
CA ALA A 107 9.72 4.80 0.07
C ALA A 107 10.22 4.42 1.47
N LEU A 108 10.12 5.33 2.46
CA LEU A 108 10.74 5.18 3.77
C LEU A 108 9.69 5.16 4.88
N GLY A 109 9.90 4.36 5.93
CA GLY A 109 8.99 4.28 7.07
C GLY A 109 7.53 4.03 6.66
N PHE A 110 6.67 5.03 6.90
CA PHE A 110 5.27 4.99 6.45
C PHE A 110 5.14 4.77 4.94
N GLY A 111 6.00 5.38 4.10
CA GLY A 111 6.02 5.17 2.65
C GLY A 111 6.36 3.72 2.26
N CYS A 112 7.32 3.10 2.94
CA CYS A 112 7.64 1.67 2.77
C CYS A 112 6.45 0.78 3.17
N ALA A 113 5.77 1.14 4.26
CA ALA A 113 4.56 0.46 4.71
C ALA A 113 3.43 0.55 3.67
N LEU A 114 3.19 1.73 3.08
CA LEU A 114 2.17 1.90 2.04
C LEU A 114 2.52 1.14 0.76
N ALA A 115 3.78 1.18 0.33
CA ALA A 115 4.23 0.41 -0.83
C ALA A 115 3.97 -1.09 -0.65
N ALA A 116 4.30 -1.64 0.54
CA ALA A 116 4.04 -3.05 0.85
C ALA A 116 2.55 -3.39 0.99
N LEU A 117 1.70 -2.43 1.37
CA LEU A 117 0.26 -2.63 1.51
C LEU A 117 -0.49 -2.60 0.17
N CYS A 118 0.06 -1.97 -0.86
CA CYS A 118 -0.50 -2.09 -2.21
C CYS A 118 -0.57 -3.56 -2.62
N ASP A 119 -1.59 -3.92 -3.39
CA ASP A 119 -1.76 -5.30 -3.85
C ASP A 119 -0.73 -5.67 -4.92
N ILE A 120 -0.35 -4.67 -5.72
CA ILE A 120 0.73 -4.76 -6.71
C ILE A 120 1.57 -3.49 -6.55
N THR A 121 2.89 -3.64 -6.52
CA THR A 121 3.80 -2.50 -6.46
C THR A 121 4.84 -2.61 -7.56
N ILE A 122 4.86 -1.61 -8.45
CA ILE A 122 5.88 -1.48 -9.49
C ILE A 122 6.85 -0.38 -9.05
N ALA A 123 8.14 -0.70 -9.02
CA ALA A 123 9.16 0.25 -8.60
C ALA A 123 10.19 0.49 -9.70
N THR A 124 10.76 1.68 -9.74
CA THR A 124 11.96 1.91 -10.54
C THR A 124 13.16 1.17 -9.95
N ASP A 125 14.11 0.80 -10.78
CA ASP A 125 15.38 0.16 -10.40
C ASP A 125 16.21 1.00 -9.42
N THR A 126 16.01 2.31 -9.41
CA THR A 126 16.67 3.26 -8.50
C THR A 126 15.92 3.49 -7.20
N ALA A 127 14.73 2.91 -7.03
CA ALA A 127 13.92 3.10 -5.83
C ALA A 127 14.59 2.51 -4.58
N LYS A 128 14.32 3.15 -3.43
CA LYS A 128 14.90 2.81 -2.13
C LYS A 128 13.81 2.59 -1.10
N PHE A 129 13.98 1.54 -0.28
CA PHE A 129 13.04 1.15 0.76
C PHE A 129 13.74 1.04 2.10
N GLN A 130 13.08 1.48 3.18
CA GLN A 130 13.68 1.43 4.52
C GLN A 130 12.60 1.47 5.59
N LEU A 131 12.86 0.83 6.74
CA LEU A 131 12.19 1.09 8.01
C LEU A 131 13.18 1.72 8.99
N PRO A 132 13.23 3.05 9.11
CA PRO A 132 14.26 3.76 9.88
C PRO A 132 13.97 3.86 11.38
N GLU A 133 12.80 3.44 11.85
CA GLU A 133 12.22 3.73 13.16
C GLU A 133 13.18 3.39 14.31
N MET A 134 13.82 2.21 14.27
CA MET A 134 14.78 1.78 15.32
C MET A 134 15.99 2.72 15.41
N GLY A 135 16.45 3.25 14.28
CA GLY A 135 17.53 4.24 14.23
C GLY A 135 17.16 5.58 14.90
N HIS A 136 15.86 5.86 15.04
CA HIS A 136 15.33 7.04 15.70
C HIS A 136 14.79 6.78 17.12
N ASN A 137 15.08 5.61 17.70
CA ASN A 137 14.55 5.15 19.00
C ASN A 137 13.00 5.12 19.04
N ILE A 138 12.38 4.78 17.92
CA ILE A 138 10.94 4.59 17.80
C ILE A 138 10.64 3.11 17.67
N MET A 139 9.64 2.62 18.44
CA MET A 139 9.17 1.24 18.33
C MET A 139 8.52 1.00 16.98
N PRO A 140 9.02 0.07 16.15
CA PRO A 140 8.61 -0.06 14.74
C PRO A 140 7.33 -0.88 14.54
N THR A 141 6.63 -1.29 15.59
CA THR A 141 5.47 -2.20 15.49
C THR A 141 4.34 -1.67 14.64
N MET A 142 4.20 -0.35 14.51
CA MET A 142 3.24 0.26 13.61
C MET A 142 3.59 -0.09 12.15
N ALA A 143 4.80 0.20 11.69
CA ALA A 143 5.25 -0.17 10.35
C ALA A 143 5.28 -1.70 10.17
N MET A 144 5.75 -2.47 11.17
CA MET A 144 5.73 -3.92 11.12
C MET A 144 4.33 -4.49 10.89
N SER A 145 3.29 -3.86 11.44
CA SER A 145 1.90 -4.32 11.27
C SER A 145 1.40 -4.23 9.83
N SER A 146 2.00 -3.37 9.01
CA SER A 146 1.69 -3.28 7.57
C SER A 146 2.33 -4.41 6.76
N LEU A 147 3.46 -4.96 7.23
CA LEU A 147 4.25 -5.94 6.50
C LEU A 147 4.06 -7.40 6.97
N VAL A 148 3.41 -7.62 8.12
CA VAL A 148 3.34 -8.94 8.78
C VAL A 148 2.76 -10.06 7.89
N ASP A 149 1.86 -9.70 7.01
CA ASP A 149 1.18 -10.57 6.03
C ASP A 149 1.71 -10.40 4.59
N ARG A 150 2.75 -9.59 4.39
CA ARG A 150 3.27 -9.23 3.07
C ARG A 150 4.65 -9.78 2.78
N VAL A 151 5.48 -9.88 3.82
CA VAL A 151 6.88 -10.29 3.66
C VAL A 151 7.22 -11.49 4.54
N PRO A 152 8.20 -12.33 4.16
CA PRO A 152 8.70 -13.40 5.02
C PRO A 152 9.19 -12.87 6.38
N ARG A 153 8.97 -13.64 7.46
CA ARG A 153 9.34 -13.25 8.82
C ARG A 153 10.80 -12.79 8.95
N LYS A 154 11.74 -13.46 8.26
CA LYS A 154 13.15 -13.06 8.31
C LYS A 154 13.42 -11.74 7.62
N ALA A 155 12.72 -11.44 6.54
CA ALA A 155 12.80 -10.16 5.84
C ALA A 155 12.28 -9.03 6.74
N LEU A 156 11.13 -9.22 7.40
CA LEU A 156 10.57 -8.27 8.36
C LEU A 156 11.56 -7.95 9.49
N ILE A 157 12.13 -8.99 10.12
CA ILE A 157 13.08 -8.83 11.23
C ILE A 157 14.36 -8.14 10.76
N TYR A 158 14.92 -8.55 9.61
CA TYR A 158 16.11 -7.93 9.04
C TYR A 158 15.88 -6.45 8.76
N LEU A 159 14.81 -6.11 8.05
CA LEU A 159 14.46 -4.74 7.68
C LEU A 159 14.35 -3.84 8.93
N THR A 160 13.70 -4.36 9.96
CA THR A 160 13.45 -3.63 11.20
C THR A 160 14.75 -3.42 12.03
N TYR A 161 15.53 -4.47 12.27
CA TYR A 161 16.71 -4.36 13.11
C TYR A 161 17.90 -3.71 12.43
N SER A 162 18.08 -3.97 11.13
CA SER A 162 19.22 -3.38 10.41
C SER A 162 19.01 -1.90 10.09
N THR A 163 17.76 -1.46 9.98
CA THR A 163 17.41 -0.15 9.46
C THR A 163 18.11 0.17 8.11
N ALA A 164 18.51 -0.88 7.39
CA ALA A 164 19.25 -0.73 6.16
C ALA A 164 18.36 -0.21 5.03
N ILE A 165 18.92 0.64 4.18
CA ILE A 165 18.29 0.99 2.91
C ILE A 165 18.38 -0.22 1.98
N LEU A 166 17.24 -0.68 1.48
CA LEU A 166 17.16 -1.73 0.46
C LEU A 166 17.10 -1.11 -0.93
N SER A 167 17.79 -1.75 -1.89
CA SER A 167 17.54 -1.50 -3.31
C SER A 167 16.18 -2.06 -3.75
N ALA A 168 15.70 -1.64 -4.91
CA ALA A 168 14.46 -2.14 -5.49
C ALA A 168 14.47 -3.67 -5.69
N GLU A 169 15.58 -4.24 -6.19
CA GLU A 169 15.73 -5.70 -6.38
C GLU A 169 15.67 -6.46 -5.05
N ARG A 170 16.24 -5.86 -4.00
CA ARG A 170 16.17 -6.50 -2.68
C ARG A 170 14.77 -6.39 -2.08
N ALA A 171 14.07 -5.29 -2.32
CA ALA A 171 12.67 -5.12 -1.95
C ALA A 171 11.75 -6.10 -2.71
N LEU A 172 12.04 -6.39 -3.98
CA LEU A 172 11.39 -7.44 -4.76
C LEU A 172 11.65 -8.83 -4.13
N THR A 173 12.89 -9.15 -3.80
CA THR A 173 13.24 -10.42 -3.12
C THR A 173 12.53 -10.58 -1.77
N PHE A 174 12.26 -9.49 -1.08
CA PHE A 174 11.56 -9.49 0.21
C PHE A 174 10.03 -9.50 0.07
N GLY A 175 9.49 -9.32 -1.14
CA GLY A 175 8.05 -9.28 -1.39
C GLY A 175 7.38 -7.94 -1.05
N ILE A 176 8.16 -6.86 -0.91
CA ILE A 176 7.64 -5.49 -0.76
C ILE A 176 7.18 -4.94 -2.11
N VAL A 177 7.86 -5.34 -3.17
CA VAL A 177 7.64 -4.91 -4.57
C VAL A 177 7.28 -6.11 -5.41
N SER A 178 6.40 -5.95 -6.38
CA SER A 178 5.95 -7.00 -7.30
C SER A 178 6.79 -7.05 -8.57
N ASP A 179 7.29 -5.89 -9.02
CA ASP A 179 8.12 -5.78 -10.22
C ASP A 179 9.08 -4.59 -10.12
N VAL A 180 10.24 -4.71 -10.77
CA VAL A 180 11.27 -3.66 -10.82
C VAL A 180 11.64 -3.40 -12.27
N VAL A 181 11.53 -2.14 -12.69
CA VAL A 181 11.76 -1.73 -14.08
C VAL A 181 12.71 -0.53 -14.16
N PRO A 182 13.41 -0.33 -15.27
CA PRO A 182 14.13 0.92 -15.51
C PRO A 182 13.20 2.12 -15.38
N ALA A 183 13.71 3.23 -14.87
CA ALA A 183 12.89 4.43 -14.65
C ALA A 183 12.16 4.90 -15.93
N GLY A 184 12.78 4.72 -17.11
CA GLY A 184 12.17 5.07 -18.41
C GLY A 184 11.01 4.18 -18.83
N ASP A 185 10.88 2.97 -18.23
CA ASP A 185 9.86 1.99 -18.59
C ASP A 185 8.68 1.96 -17.58
N LEU A 186 8.77 2.76 -16.51
CA LEU A 186 7.79 2.73 -15.42
C LEU A 186 6.36 2.97 -15.92
N GLU A 187 6.14 4.05 -16.66
CA GLU A 187 4.79 4.39 -17.14
C GLU A 187 4.25 3.33 -18.12
N ALA A 188 5.07 2.87 -19.06
CA ALA A 188 4.65 1.83 -20.00
C ALA A 188 4.26 0.52 -19.30
N THR A 189 4.98 0.16 -18.23
CA THR A 189 4.66 -1.03 -17.41
C THR A 189 3.36 -0.84 -16.64
N VAL A 190 3.16 0.33 -16.05
CA VAL A 190 1.90 0.68 -15.33
C VAL A 190 0.72 0.68 -16.30
N ASP A 191 0.88 1.21 -17.51
CA ASP A 191 -0.16 1.22 -18.54
C ASP A 191 -0.52 -0.19 -19.00
N ALA A 192 0.48 -1.05 -19.21
CA ALA A 192 0.25 -2.45 -19.57
C ALA A 192 -0.50 -3.22 -18.47
N LEU A 193 -0.12 -3.02 -17.19
CA LEU A 193 -0.84 -3.60 -16.05
C LEU A 193 -2.27 -3.06 -15.95
N SER A 194 -2.45 -1.76 -16.14
CA SER A 194 -3.76 -1.09 -16.11
C SER A 194 -4.67 -1.67 -17.18
N ALA A 195 -4.17 -1.85 -18.40
CA ALA A 195 -4.92 -2.48 -19.49
C ALA A 195 -5.32 -3.93 -19.15
N ALA A 196 -4.43 -4.69 -18.52
CA ALA A 196 -4.73 -6.06 -18.08
C ALA A 196 -5.81 -6.10 -16.99
N LEU A 197 -5.73 -5.20 -15.99
CA LEU A 197 -6.73 -5.09 -14.93
C LEU A 197 -8.10 -4.65 -15.47
N LEU A 198 -8.15 -3.69 -16.39
CA LEU A 198 -9.39 -3.22 -17.01
C LEU A 198 -10.04 -4.27 -17.93
N LYS A 199 -9.23 -5.13 -18.56
CA LYS A 199 -9.73 -6.23 -19.39
C LYS A 199 -10.40 -7.32 -18.55
N ALA A 200 -9.96 -7.55 -17.32
CA ALA A 200 -10.57 -8.52 -16.43
C ALA A 200 -11.88 -7.97 -15.85
N PRO A 201 -12.95 -8.76 -15.74
CA PRO A 201 -14.19 -8.30 -15.11
C PRO A 201 -13.96 -7.81 -13.68
N ARG A 202 -14.59 -6.69 -13.31
CA ARG A 202 -14.47 -6.10 -11.96
C ARG A 202 -14.74 -7.09 -10.82
N PRO A 203 -15.77 -7.97 -10.87
CA PRO A 203 -15.97 -9.00 -9.86
C PRO A 203 -14.80 -9.96 -9.72
N ALA A 204 -14.10 -10.28 -10.82
CA ALA A 204 -12.93 -11.16 -10.78
C ALA A 204 -11.76 -10.49 -10.04
N ASN A 205 -11.44 -9.23 -10.35
CA ASN A 205 -10.37 -8.50 -9.66
C ASN A 205 -10.63 -8.40 -8.15
N ARG A 206 -11.87 -8.10 -7.76
CA ARG A 206 -12.28 -8.05 -6.35
C ARG A 206 -12.14 -9.41 -5.67
N ALA A 207 -12.58 -10.48 -6.33
CA ALA A 207 -12.50 -11.83 -5.79
C ALA A 207 -11.06 -12.33 -5.60
N VAL A 208 -10.15 -11.97 -6.51
CA VAL A 208 -8.72 -12.27 -6.35
C VAL A 208 -8.16 -11.63 -5.08
N LYS A 209 -8.45 -10.36 -4.85
CA LYS A 209 -8.01 -9.64 -3.64
C LYS A 209 -8.65 -10.21 -2.39
N GLU A 210 -9.96 -10.49 -2.41
CA GLU A 210 -10.68 -11.07 -1.29
C GLU A 210 -10.10 -12.44 -0.92
N TYR A 211 -9.87 -13.30 -1.91
CA TYR A 211 -9.27 -14.61 -1.69
C TYR A 211 -7.87 -14.50 -1.10
N ALA A 212 -7.01 -13.68 -1.70
CA ALA A 212 -5.63 -13.50 -1.23
C ALA A 212 -5.58 -13.01 0.21
N ARG A 213 -6.50 -12.10 0.59
CA ARG A 213 -6.60 -11.58 1.96
C ARG A 213 -7.11 -12.62 2.96
N ALA A 214 -8.17 -13.34 2.62
CA ALA A 214 -8.85 -14.25 3.55
C ALA A 214 -8.13 -15.58 3.72
N ALA A 215 -7.58 -16.15 2.64
CA ALA A 215 -6.95 -17.46 2.63
C ALA A 215 -5.72 -17.56 3.54
N LEU A 216 -5.00 -16.46 3.76
CA LEU A 216 -3.83 -16.40 4.66
C LEU A 216 -4.16 -16.77 6.12
N GLY A 217 -5.38 -16.52 6.57
CA GLY A 217 -5.83 -16.83 7.93
C GLY A 217 -6.53 -18.19 8.07
N MET A 218 -6.68 -18.95 6.99
CA MET A 218 -7.39 -20.22 6.97
C MET A 218 -6.41 -21.40 7.00
N ASP A 219 -6.89 -22.54 7.51
CA ASP A 219 -6.22 -23.80 7.21
C ASP A 219 -6.39 -24.16 5.71
N ILE A 220 -5.60 -25.11 5.23
CA ILE A 220 -5.56 -25.44 3.80
C ILE A 220 -6.91 -25.93 3.27
N SER A 221 -7.68 -26.68 4.07
CA SER A 221 -9.00 -27.19 3.67
C SER A 221 -9.99 -26.03 3.57
N GLY A 222 -10.01 -25.15 4.56
CA GLY A 222 -10.85 -23.95 4.56
C GLY A 222 -10.56 -23.03 3.38
N ALA A 223 -9.27 -22.82 3.06
CA ALA A 223 -8.85 -22.03 1.90
C ALA A 223 -9.32 -22.64 0.55
N ILE A 224 -9.26 -23.98 0.43
CA ILE A 224 -9.73 -24.70 -0.77
C ILE A 224 -11.27 -24.60 -0.87
N ASP A 225 -11.99 -24.77 0.24
CA ASP A 225 -13.45 -24.67 0.24
C ASP A 225 -13.93 -23.26 -0.04
N PHE A 226 -13.24 -22.25 0.49
CA PHE A 226 -13.48 -20.85 0.15
C PHE A 226 -13.23 -20.59 -1.36
N ALA A 227 -12.13 -21.13 -1.92
CA ALA A 227 -11.86 -21.02 -3.36
C ALA A 227 -12.99 -21.60 -4.20
N ARG A 228 -13.51 -22.79 -3.86
CA ARG A 228 -14.62 -23.44 -4.59
C ARG A 228 -15.87 -22.56 -4.59
N ASN A 229 -16.24 -22.03 -3.42
CA ASN A 229 -17.45 -21.21 -3.27
C ASN A 229 -17.30 -19.88 -3.98
N LEU A 230 -16.15 -19.20 -3.80
CA LEU A 230 -15.87 -17.93 -4.44
C LEU A 230 -15.84 -18.07 -5.97
N HIS A 231 -15.16 -19.12 -6.49
CA HIS A 231 -15.12 -19.43 -7.92
C HIS A 231 -16.53 -19.61 -8.50
N ALA A 232 -17.37 -20.45 -7.87
CA ALA A 232 -18.73 -20.68 -8.34
C ALA A 232 -19.58 -19.40 -8.32
N THR A 233 -19.50 -18.64 -7.22
CA THR A 233 -20.28 -17.39 -7.03
C THR A 233 -19.89 -16.35 -8.06
N VAL A 234 -18.59 -16.08 -8.23
CA VAL A 234 -18.09 -15.05 -9.13
C VAL A 234 -18.37 -15.39 -10.57
N ASN A 235 -18.08 -16.62 -11.01
CA ASN A 235 -18.33 -17.05 -12.40
C ASN A 235 -19.82 -17.10 -12.76
N SER A 236 -20.72 -17.25 -11.79
CA SER A 236 -22.15 -17.20 -12.04
C SER A 236 -22.72 -15.77 -12.09
N SER A 237 -21.96 -14.77 -11.66
CA SER A 237 -22.40 -13.37 -11.64
C SER A 237 -22.61 -12.80 -13.05
N SER A 238 -23.56 -11.88 -13.18
CA SER A 238 -23.80 -11.19 -14.45
C SER A 238 -22.60 -10.37 -14.94
N GLY A 239 -21.79 -9.85 -14.00
CA GLY A 239 -20.58 -9.08 -14.32
C GLY A 239 -19.44 -9.89 -14.96
N MET A 240 -19.53 -11.26 -14.94
CA MET A 240 -18.59 -12.14 -15.62
C MET A 240 -19.06 -12.55 -17.03
N ARG A 241 -20.29 -12.19 -17.40
CA ARG A 241 -20.94 -12.61 -18.67
C ARG A 241 -20.97 -11.49 -19.70
N GLY A 242 -20.04 -10.52 -19.60
CA GLY A 242 -19.93 -9.37 -20.49
C GLY A 242 -19.87 -9.68 -21.98
#